data_24955ddd7e07606a252898ee1f090008
#
_entry.id   24955ddd7e07606a252898ee1f090008
#
_cell.length_a   1.000
_cell.length_b   1.000
_cell.length_c   1.000
_cell.angle_alpha   90.00
_cell.angle_beta   90.00
_cell.angle_gamma   90.00
#
_symmetry.space_group_name_H-M   'P 1'
#
loop_
_entity.id
_entity.type
_entity.pdbx_description
1 polymer ?
#
loop_
_entity_poly.entity_id
_entity_poly.type
_entity_poly.pdbx_seq_one_letter_code
_entity_poly.pdbx_strand_id
1 'polypeptide(L)'
;MAKERFFNLPVLILIASSFMLGMSEFIVVGILPDIAADLKISEVTVGNLVSLFAFVYAPVTPLGSALSARFPRFATHLTLIGIFLAGNILCAFAPNYAVLVVARIMIALVSGTLVAVAMTYAPDVTTDRFRTKFIAWVFSGFSIASVVGVPVGTWVANTFGWRWAFHMINVLTIVLIIGMVMVLPRNSHIVKIGFLPQFRLFFDRRIQLGVLDVVCGAAASYVFYTYLTPIMRDEVHVPEQYLSVGLVIFGAACLWSNLYGGKLADRGRGVEPLTHIRPIYCAHAVLMASLVVAHWVPVYGALLLVVLGMFMYLQNSASQVLYMDVASSHPGSLNLAASLNSMSFNIGIAIGSAVGGLINGHFGLMWLGPVGALFLVCAIAITTFLRPFVAQERDFYADI
;
A
#
# COMPACT_ATOMS: atom_id res chain seq x y z
N MET A 1 4.95 34.01 1.00
CA MET A 1 4.60 33.74 -0.41
C MET A 1 4.61 32.25 -0.83
N ALA A 2 5.58 31.42 -0.44
CA ALA A 2 5.59 29.99 -0.85
C ALA A 2 4.46 29.11 -0.29
N LYS A 3 3.90 29.45 0.88
CA LYS A 3 2.80 28.69 1.52
C LYS A 3 1.41 28.93 0.94
N GLU A 4 1.22 29.97 0.13
CA GLU A 4 -0.11 30.31 -0.45
C GLU A 4 -0.49 29.42 -1.63
N ARG A 5 0.49 28.83 -2.31
CA ARG A 5 0.26 27.83 -3.37
C ARG A 5 0.41 26.45 -2.78
N PHE A 6 -0.60 25.60 -2.92
CA PHE A 6 -0.57 24.22 -2.42
C PHE A 6 0.62 23.43 -3.01
N PHE A 7 0.80 23.44 -4.33
CA PHE A 7 1.92 22.78 -5.00
C PHE A 7 3.16 23.68 -4.94
N ASN A 8 3.86 23.64 -3.82
CA ASN A 8 5.20 24.20 -3.68
C ASN A 8 6.26 23.09 -3.74
N LEU A 9 7.51 23.46 -3.92
CA LEU A 9 8.60 22.49 -4.12
C LEU A 9 8.78 21.53 -2.92
N PRO A 10 8.70 21.94 -1.63
CA PRO A 10 8.69 21.04 -0.51
C PRO A 10 7.58 19.98 -0.58
N VAL A 11 6.34 20.39 -0.89
CA VAL A 11 5.19 19.48 -1.01
C VAL A 11 5.42 18.46 -2.13
N LEU A 12 5.89 18.90 -3.29
CA LEU A 12 6.20 18.01 -4.42
C LEU A 12 7.27 16.98 -4.06
N ILE A 13 8.32 17.39 -3.35
CA ILE A 13 9.39 16.48 -2.90
C ILE A 13 8.86 15.43 -1.94
N LEU A 14 7.97 15.80 -1.01
CA LEU A 14 7.38 14.85 -0.06
C LEU A 14 6.39 13.88 -0.75
N ILE A 15 5.64 14.33 -1.74
CA ILE A 15 4.82 13.46 -2.60
C ILE A 15 5.71 12.52 -3.42
N ALA A 16 6.79 13.03 -4.00
CA ALA A 16 7.75 12.23 -4.77
C ALA A 16 8.44 11.17 -3.89
N SER A 17 8.69 11.45 -2.60
CA SER A 17 9.24 10.43 -1.70
C SER A 17 8.28 9.25 -1.52
N SER A 18 6.98 9.49 -1.35
CA SER A 18 5.98 8.42 -1.27
C SER A 18 5.80 7.69 -2.61
N PHE A 19 5.92 8.39 -3.74
CA PHE A 19 5.97 7.76 -5.06
C PHE A 19 7.15 6.80 -5.19
N MET A 20 8.35 7.21 -4.75
CA MET A 20 9.54 6.34 -4.80
C MET A 20 9.39 5.10 -3.91
N LEU A 21 8.79 5.26 -2.73
CA LEU A 21 8.49 4.15 -1.84
C LEU A 21 7.53 3.16 -2.50
N GLY A 22 6.41 3.65 -3.03
CA GLY A 22 5.42 2.82 -3.74
C GLY A 22 6.01 2.15 -4.97
N MET A 23 6.85 2.85 -5.74
CA MET A 23 7.53 2.27 -6.89
C MET A 23 8.44 1.11 -6.48
N SER A 24 9.30 1.29 -5.46
CA SER A 24 10.16 0.23 -4.96
C SER A 24 9.37 -0.93 -4.33
N GLU A 25 8.24 -0.66 -3.67
CA GLU A 25 7.39 -1.68 -3.07
C GLU A 25 6.76 -2.58 -4.15
N PHE A 26 6.13 -1.98 -5.15
CA PHE A 26 5.27 -2.68 -6.11
C PHE A 26 6.00 -3.17 -7.36
N ILE A 27 7.21 -2.68 -7.66
CA ILE A 27 7.93 -3.05 -8.88
C ILE A 27 8.14 -4.55 -9.02
N VAL A 28 8.36 -5.26 -7.90
CA VAL A 28 8.58 -6.72 -7.87
C VAL A 28 7.42 -7.47 -8.53
N VAL A 29 6.18 -6.99 -8.40
CA VAL A 29 5.00 -7.60 -9.04
C VAL A 29 5.12 -7.53 -10.57
N GLY A 30 5.61 -6.40 -11.09
CA GLY A 30 5.79 -6.20 -12.54
C GLY A 30 6.93 -6.98 -13.15
N ILE A 31 8.01 -7.23 -12.38
CA ILE A 31 9.25 -7.87 -12.85
C ILE A 31 9.47 -9.27 -12.25
N LEU A 32 8.44 -9.84 -11.63
CA LEU A 32 8.51 -11.14 -10.95
C LEU A 32 9.02 -12.26 -11.86
N PRO A 33 8.50 -12.44 -13.10
CA PRO A 33 8.99 -13.48 -14.01
C PRO A 33 10.46 -13.27 -14.42
N ASP A 34 10.88 -12.02 -14.62
CA ASP A 34 12.25 -11.70 -15.03
C ASP A 34 13.26 -12.06 -13.94
N ILE A 35 12.95 -11.76 -12.67
CA ILE A 35 13.78 -12.16 -11.52
C ILE A 35 13.85 -13.70 -11.41
N ALA A 36 12.70 -14.37 -11.56
CA ALA A 36 12.62 -15.82 -11.47
C ALA A 36 13.49 -16.51 -12.53
N ALA A 37 13.39 -16.03 -13.78
CA ALA A 37 14.15 -16.56 -14.91
C ALA A 37 15.67 -16.33 -14.74
N ASP A 38 16.10 -15.12 -14.37
CA ASP A 38 17.52 -14.76 -14.24
C ASP A 38 18.18 -15.50 -13.08
N LEU A 39 17.53 -15.59 -11.92
CA LEU A 39 18.06 -16.26 -10.73
C LEU A 39 17.80 -17.79 -10.74
N LYS A 40 17.10 -18.32 -11.75
CA LYS A 40 16.73 -19.76 -11.90
C LYS A 40 15.99 -20.30 -10.67
N ILE A 41 15.04 -19.54 -10.17
CA ILE A 41 14.17 -19.88 -9.04
C ILE A 41 12.69 -19.81 -9.48
N SER A 42 11.80 -20.39 -8.66
CA SER A 42 10.37 -20.35 -8.97
C SER A 42 9.78 -18.94 -8.78
N GLU A 43 8.75 -18.60 -9.54
CA GLU A 43 7.98 -17.37 -9.39
C GLU A 43 7.36 -17.27 -7.98
N VAL A 44 7.00 -18.39 -7.38
CA VAL A 44 6.54 -18.47 -5.97
C VAL A 44 7.63 -17.98 -5.02
N THR A 45 8.88 -18.37 -5.24
CA THR A 45 10.01 -17.93 -4.42
C THR A 45 10.21 -16.42 -4.53
N VAL A 46 10.08 -15.84 -5.73
CA VAL A 46 10.15 -14.38 -5.92
C VAL A 46 8.94 -13.69 -5.27
N GLY A 47 7.73 -14.25 -5.41
CA GLY A 47 6.51 -13.73 -4.79
C GLY A 47 6.61 -13.64 -3.26
N ASN A 48 7.39 -14.52 -2.61
CA ASN A 48 7.68 -14.44 -1.19
C ASN A 48 8.42 -13.16 -0.77
N LEU A 49 9.09 -12.46 -1.69
CA LEU A 49 9.68 -11.14 -1.40
C LEU A 49 8.60 -10.08 -1.11
N VAL A 50 7.41 -10.20 -1.71
CA VAL A 50 6.29 -9.29 -1.47
C VAL A 50 5.71 -9.54 -0.08
N SER A 51 5.45 -10.80 0.28
CA SER A 51 4.93 -11.15 1.61
C SER A 51 5.95 -10.84 2.71
N LEU A 52 7.23 -11.12 2.49
CA LEU A 52 8.30 -10.80 3.43
C LEU A 52 8.41 -9.28 3.69
N PHE A 53 8.39 -8.49 2.60
CA PHE A 53 8.42 -7.04 2.70
C PHE A 53 7.26 -6.53 3.57
N ALA A 54 6.05 -6.95 3.27
CA ALA A 54 4.86 -6.53 3.99
C ALA A 54 4.85 -7.02 5.44
N PHE A 55 5.35 -8.24 5.71
CA PHE A 55 5.48 -8.81 7.04
C PHE A 55 6.44 -8.00 7.93
N VAL A 56 7.54 -7.50 7.37
CA VAL A 56 8.49 -6.63 8.09
C VAL A 56 7.93 -5.21 8.22
N TYR A 57 7.36 -4.66 7.16
CA TYR A 57 6.79 -3.30 7.11
C TYR A 57 5.72 -3.09 8.19
N ALA A 58 4.80 -4.04 8.34
CA ALA A 58 3.61 -3.88 9.18
C ALA A 58 3.92 -3.57 10.65
N PRO A 59 4.70 -4.37 11.40
CA PRO A 59 4.99 -4.10 12.80
C PRO A 59 5.98 -2.94 13.00
N VAL A 60 6.87 -2.72 12.03
CA VAL A 60 7.91 -1.68 12.16
C VAL A 60 7.33 -0.28 11.95
N THR A 61 6.30 -0.12 11.13
CA THR A 61 5.70 1.19 10.86
C THR A 61 5.24 1.95 12.13
N PRO A 62 4.39 1.40 13.00
CA PRO A 62 3.98 2.09 14.22
C PRO A 62 5.15 2.30 15.21
N LEU A 63 6.05 1.32 15.32
CA LEU A 63 7.22 1.41 16.20
C LEU A 63 8.21 2.47 15.71
N GLY A 64 8.55 2.46 14.44
CA GLY A 64 9.44 3.41 13.80
C GLY A 64 8.89 4.83 13.83
N SER A 65 7.58 4.99 13.59
CA SER A 65 6.91 6.29 13.67
C SER A 65 6.98 6.89 15.08
N ALA A 66 6.73 6.08 16.10
CA ALA A 66 6.82 6.50 17.48
C ALA A 66 8.27 6.81 17.92
N LEU A 67 9.25 6.03 17.44
CA LEU A 67 10.65 6.24 17.72
C LEU A 67 11.19 7.49 17.01
N SER A 68 10.80 7.72 15.77
CA SER A 68 11.23 8.86 14.95
C SER A 68 10.86 10.21 15.57
N ALA A 69 9.76 10.28 16.34
CA ALA A 69 9.34 11.50 17.03
C ALA A 69 10.34 12.01 18.09
N ARG A 70 11.29 11.17 18.52
CA ARG A 70 12.33 11.49 19.52
C ARG A 70 13.57 12.14 18.91
N PHE A 71 13.70 12.12 17.60
CA PHE A 71 14.89 12.60 16.89
C PHE A 71 14.57 13.82 16.00
N PRO A 72 15.59 14.63 15.65
CA PRO A 72 15.42 15.74 14.72
C PRO A 72 14.85 15.24 13.39
N ARG A 73 13.68 15.77 13.01
CA ARG A 73 12.89 15.30 11.86
C ARG A 73 13.70 15.22 10.55
N PHE A 74 14.46 16.29 10.23
CA PHE A 74 15.23 16.34 8.98
C PHE A 74 16.32 15.26 8.94
N ALA A 75 17.09 15.13 10.02
CA ALA A 75 18.14 14.10 10.12
C ALA A 75 17.55 12.69 10.04
N THR A 76 16.44 12.45 10.74
CA THR A 76 15.72 11.16 10.70
C THR A 76 15.26 10.84 9.28
N HIS A 77 14.62 11.81 8.58
CA HIS A 77 14.15 11.61 7.22
C HIS A 77 15.30 11.29 6.26
N LEU A 78 16.40 12.04 6.37
CA LEU A 78 17.60 11.84 5.54
C LEU A 78 18.27 10.48 5.81
N THR A 79 18.35 10.05 7.08
CA THR A 79 18.90 8.74 7.43
C THR A 79 18.04 7.61 6.87
N LEU A 80 16.71 7.70 7.05
CA LEU A 80 15.79 6.67 6.58
C LEU A 80 15.81 6.54 5.05
N ILE A 81 15.82 7.66 4.31
CA ILE A 81 15.90 7.61 2.84
C ILE A 81 17.28 7.16 2.36
N GLY A 82 18.32 7.41 3.12
CA GLY A 82 19.66 6.85 2.88
C GLY A 82 19.68 5.32 3.00
N ILE A 83 19.02 4.76 4.02
CA ILE A 83 18.87 3.31 4.19
C ILE A 83 18.00 2.73 3.07
N PHE A 84 16.92 3.43 2.67
CA PHE A 84 16.08 3.06 1.54
C PHE A 84 16.90 2.99 0.24
N LEU A 85 17.72 4.00 -0.04
CA LEU A 85 18.62 4.01 -1.19
C LEU A 85 19.62 2.86 -1.14
N ALA A 86 20.26 2.62 0.00
CA ALA A 86 21.21 1.51 0.17
C ALA A 86 20.54 0.15 -0.10
N GLY A 87 19.31 -0.05 0.38
CA GLY A 87 18.53 -1.26 0.08
C GLY A 87 18.22 -1.42 -1.41
N ASN A 88 17.84 -0.34 -2.11
CA ASN A 88 17.59 -0.40 -3.56
C ASN A 88 18.88 -0.58 -4.37
N ILE A 89 20.02 -0.01 -3.93
CA ILE A 89 21.34 -0.31 -4.53
C ILE A 89 21.65 -1.79 -4.37
N LEU A 90 21.42 -2.36 -3.19
CA LEU A 90 21.64 -3.79 -2.96
C LEU A 90 20.72 -4.66 -3.83
N CYS A 91 19.46 -4.25 -4.09
CA CYS A 91 18.60 -4.92 -5.06
C CYS A 91 19.18 -4.86 -6.48
N ALA A 92 19.68 -3.70 -6.92
CA ALA A 92 20.21 -3.50 -8.25
C ALA A 92 21.47 -4.36 -8.55
N PHE A 93 22.26 -4.64 -7.52
CA PHE A 93 23.49 -5.45 -7.63
C PHE A 93 23.33 -6.88 -7.08
N ALA A 94 22.12 -7.33 -6.74
CA ALA A 94 21.89 -8.62 -6.13
C ALA A 94 22.33 -9.78 -7.05
N PRO A 95 23.31 -10.61 -6.64
CA PRO A 95 23.76 -11.76 -7.40
C PRO A 95 22.88 -12.98 -7.19
N ASN A 96 22.09 -13.03 -6.14
CA ASN A 96 21.26 -14.15 -5.74
C ASN A 96 20.05 -13.72 -4.89
N TYR A 97 19.16 -14.66 -4.65
CA TYR A 97 17.93 -14.44 -3.89
C TYR A 97 18.17 -13.98 -2.44
N ALA A 98 19.18 -14.52 -1.75
CA ALA A 98 19.46 -14.15 -0.36
C ALA A 98 19.80 -12.66 -0.21
N VAL A 99 20.57 -12.10 -1.15
CA VAL A 99 20.87 -10.67 -1.16
C VAL A 99 19.63 -9.83 -1.43
N LEU A 100 18.73 -10.29 -2.33
CA LEU A 100 17.43 -9.64 -2.53
C LEU A 100 16.57 -9.64 -1.26
N VAL A 101 16.54 -10.76 -0.52
CA VAL A 101 15.83 -10.85 0.77
C VAL A 101 16.34 -9.80 1.76
N VAL A 102 17.67 -9.72 1.95
CA VAL A 102 18.28 -8.72 2.84
C VAL A 102 17.94 -7.30 2.40
N ALA A 103 18.07 -7.02 1.10
CA ALA A 103 17.75 -5.72 0.53
C ALA A 103 16.28 -5.33 0.76
N ARG A 104 15.33 -6.25 0.53
CA ARG A 104 13.90 -6.03 0.75
C ARG A 104 13.56 -5.81 2.22
N ILE A 105 14.21 -6.53 3.14
CA ILE A 105 14.08 -6.29 4.58
C ILE A 105 14.56 -4.88 4.93
N MET A 106 15.73 -4.45 4.45
CA MET A 106 16.27 -3.11 4.71
C MET A 106 15.28 -2.01 4.23
N ILE A 107 14.71 -2.17 3.04
CA ILE A 107 13.74 -1.22 2.50
C ILE A 107 12.46 -1.20 3.36
N ALA A 108 11.92 -2.38 3.71
CA ALA A 108 10.71 -2.51 4.50
C ALA A 108 10.82 -1.87 5.89
N LEU A 109 11.98 -2.02 6.56
CA LEU A 109 12.25 -1.46 7.90
C LEU A 109 12.09 0.07 7.95
N VAL A 110 12.27 0.77 6.84
CA VAL A 110 12.26 2.23 6.82
C VAL A 110 11.06 2.82 6.11
N SER A 111 10.41 2.09 5.20
CA SER A 111 9.40 2.63 4.28
C SER A 111 8.19 3.22 4.99
N GLY A 112 7.59 2.53 5.94
CA GLY A 112 6.43 3.04 6.69
C GLY A 112 6.77 4.25 7.56
N THR A 113 7.94 4.23 8.18
CA THR A 113 8.45 5.34 8.99
C THR A 113 8.74 6.57 8.12
N LEU A 114 9.26 6.39 6.91
CA LEU A 114 9.50 7.48 5.95
C LEU A 114 8.20 8.23 5.62
N VAL A 115 7.11 7.51 5.34
CA VAL A 115 5.79 8.12 5.08
C VAL A 115 5.31 8.90 6.30
N ALA A 116 5.41 8.32 7.49
CA ALA A 116 5.00 8.96 8.73
C ALA A 116 5.79 10.25 8.99
N VAL A 117 7.11 10.22 8.82
CA VAL A 117 7.98 11.39 8.95
C VAL A 117 7.65 12.45 7.89
N ALA A 118 7.40 12.06 6.63
CA ALA A 118 6.98 12.98 5.58
C ALA A 118 5.72 13.77 5.95
N MET A 119 4.73 13.11 6.58
CA MET A 119 3.51 13.77 7.02
C MET A 119 3.73 14.79 8.13
N THR A 120 4.74 14.63 8.97
CA THR A 120 5.04 15.58 10.04
C THR A 120 5.50 16.95 9.53
N TYR A 121 5.87 17.07 8.25
CA TYR A 121 6.22 18.35 7.62
C TYR A 121 5.00 19.22 7.30
N ALA A 122 3.78 18.70 7.36
CA ALA A 122 2.57 19.42 6.96
C ALA A 122 2.47 20.85 7.52
N PRO A 123 2.71 21.12 8.84
CA PRO A 123 2.59 22.49 9.38
C PRO A 123 3.64 23.47 8.82
N ASP A 124 4.79 22.96 8.35
CA ASP A 124 5.87 23.81 7.87
C ASP A 124 5.76 24.11 6.37
N VAL A 125 5.24 23.17 5.59
CA VAL A 125 5.21 23.25 4.12
C VAL A 125 3.87 23.68 3.54
N THR A 126 2.79 23.66 4.36
CA THR A 126 1.44 24.05 3.95
C THR A 126 0.73 24.88 5.02
N THR A 127 -0.43 25.46 4.68
CA THR A 127 -1.33 26.14 5.63
C THR A 127 -2.34 25.14 6.20
N ASP A 128 -2.96 25.46 7.34
CA ASP A 128 -3.97 24.60 7.99
C ASP A 128 -5.10 24.24 7.03
N ARG A 129 -5.51 25.17 6.15
CA ARG A 129 -6.52 24.94 5.10
C ARG A 129 -6.16 23.77 4.16
N PHE A 130 -4.89 23.56 3.91
CA PHE A 130 -4.41 22.53 2.95
C PHE A 130 -3.84 21.27 3.62
N ARG A 131 -3.86 21.21 4.95
CA ARG A 131 -3.24 20.11 5.70
C ARG A 131 -3.80 18.73 5.32
N THR A 132 -5.12 18.59 5.30
CA THR A 132 -5.80 17.35 4.91
C THR A 132 -5.48 17.00 3.45
N LYS A 133 -5.50 18.00 2.56
CA LYS A 133 -5.14 17.82 1.16
C LYS A 133 -3.70 17.35 0.99
N PHE A 134 -2.76 17.87 1.79
CA PHE A 134 -1.36 17.45 1.77
C PHE A 134 -1.22 15.98 2.14
N ILE A 135 -1.83 15.53 3.23
CA ILE A 135 -1.83 14.14 3.67
C ILE A 135 -2.37 13.23 2.56
N ALA A 136 -3.50 13.60 1.95
CA ALA A 136 -4.08 12.84 0.85
C ALA A 136 -3.12 12.73 -0.36
N TRP A 137 -2.42 13.82 -0.73
CA TRP A 137 -1.47 13.80 -1.83
C TRP A 137 -0.21 12.99 -1.53
N VAL A 138 0.28 13.00 -0.29
CA VAL A 138 1.40 12.12 0.12
C VAL A 138 1.01 10.65 -0.06
N PHE A 139 -0.19 10.24 0.37
CA PHE A 139 -0.67 8.87 0.10
C PHE A 139 -0.93 8.59 -1.38
N SER A 140 -1.37 9.60 -2.15
CA SER A 140 -1.55 9.44 -3.60
C SER A 140 -0.25 9.10 -4.34
N GLY A 141 0.91 9.38 -3.74
CA GLY A 141 2.21 8.96 -4.26
C GLY A 141 2.27 7.46 -4.54
N PHE A 142 1.74 6.63 -3.65
CA PHE A 142 1.65 5.17 -3.85
C PHE A 142 0.73 4.79 -5.02
N SER A 143 -0.43 5.44 -5.14
CA SER A 143 -1.36 5.21 -6.25
C SER A 143 -0.73 5.62 -7.59
N ILE A 144 -0.01 6.75 -7.63
CA ILE A 144 0.72 7.20 -8.82
C ILE A 144 1.84 6.20 -9.17
N ALA A 145 2.52 5.64 -8.16
CA ALA A 145 3.54 4.61 -8.36
C ALA A 145 2.98 3.34 -9.00
N SER A 146 1.79 2.90 -8.59
CA SER A 146 1.16 1.72 -9.20
C SER A 146 0.72 1.96 -10.65
N VAL A 147 0.27 3.19 -10.99
CA VAL A 147 -0.20 3.54 -12.34
C VAL A 147 0.93 3.82 -13.31
N VAL A 148 1.98 4.48 -12.85
CA VAL A 148 3.08 4.97 -13.72
C VAL A 148 4.40 4.27 -13.39
N GLY A 149 4.73 4.15 -12.11
CA GLY A 149 6.02 3.64 -11.65
C GLY A 149 6.24 2.18 -11.99
N VAL A 150 5.26 1.33 -11.68
CA VAL A 150 5.36 -0.12 -11.97
C VAL A 150 5.43 -0.39 -13.47
N PRO A 151 4.53 0.13 -14.32
CA PRO A 151 4.61 -0.09 -15.76
C PRO A 151 5.90 0.43 -16.39
N VAL A 152 6.36 1.63 -16.00
CA VAL A 152 7.63 2.18 -16.49
C VAL A 152 8.80 1.31 -16.05
N GLY A 153 8.82 0.88 -14.79
CA GLY A 153 9.84 -0.03 -14.27
C GLY A 153 9.83 -1.39 -14.97
N THR A 154 8.66 -1.95 -15.25
CA THR A 154 8.51 -3.21 -16.00
C THR A 154 9.00 -3.04 -17.44
N TRP A 155 8.67 -1.93 -18.10
CA TRP A 155 9.19 -1.62 -19.43
C TRP A 155 10.73 -1.53 -19.46
N VAL A 156 11.33 -0.86 -18.46
CA VAL A 156 12.80 -0.79 -18.31
C VAL A 156 13.37 -2.19 -18.08
N ALA A 157 12.73 -3.01 -17.25
CA ALA A 157 13.16 -4.37 -16.96
C ALA A 157 13.13 -5.26 -18.21
N ASN A 158 12.06 -5.20 -18.99
CA ASN A 158 11.93 -5.99 -20.23
C ASN A 158 12.92 -5.55 -21.31
N THR A 159 13.37 -4.28 -21.28
CA THR A 159 14.29 -3.76 -22.31
C THR A 159 15.76 -3.95 -21.95
N PHE A 160 16.11 -3.69 -20.68
CA PHE A 160 17.51 -3.64 -20.22
C PHE A 160 17.84 -4.69 -19.14
N GLY A 161 16.83 -5.45 -18.65
CA GLY A 161 16.93 -6.39 -17.56
C GLY A 161 16.41 -5.81 -16.23
N TRP A 162 15.91 -6.68 -15.35
CA TRP A 162 15.21 -6.31 -14.13
C TRP A 162 16.04 -5.44 -13.14
N ARG A 163 17.35 -5.60 -13.13
CA ARG A 163 18.25 -4.79 -12.30
C ARG A 163 18.21 -3.31 -12.64
N TRP A 164 17.98 -2.97 -13.90
CA TRP A 164 17.87 -1.59 -14.36
C TRP A 164 16.64 -0.85 -13.82
N ALA A 165 15.58 -1.58 -13.48
CA ALA A 165 14.44 -0.98 -12.78
C ALA A 165 14.86 -0.43 -11.41
N PHE A 166 15.71 -1.16 -10.65
CA PHE A 166 16.26 -0.68 -9.39
C PHE A 166 17.31 0.42 -9.59
N HIS A 167 18.14 0.37 -10.64
CA HIS A 167 19.03 1.50 -10.97
C HIS A 167 18.25 2.78 -11.23
N MET A 168 17.15 2.72 -11.96
CA MET A 168 16.27 3.87 -12.17
C MET A 168 15.73 4.42 -10.84
N ILE A 169 15.24 3.56 -9.94
CA ILE A 169 14.81 3.94 -8.59
C ILE A 169 15.95 4.63 -7.84
N ASN A 170 17.17 4.11 -7.90
CA ASN A 170 18.34 4.68 -7.24
C ASN A 170 18.65 6.09 -7.75
N VAL A 171 18.67 6.30 -9.04
CA VAL A 171 18.93 7.63 -9.66
C VAL A 171 17.86 8.62 -9.22
N LEU A 172 16.59 8.26 -9.31
CA LEU A 172 15.47 9.11 -8.88
C LEU A 172 15.53 9.42 -7.38
N THR A 173 15.91 8.44 -6.55
CA THR A 173 16.07 8.61 -5.09
C THR A 173 17.22 9.56 -4.78
N ILE A 174 18.34 9.50 -5.51
CA ILE A 174 19.46 10.44 -5.34
C ILE A 174 19.01 11.87 -5.67
N VAL A 175 18.32 12.06 -6.80
CA VAL A 175 17.75 13.37 -7.17
C VAL A 175 16.80 13.88 -6.09
N LEU A 176 15.96 13.00 -5.54
CA LEU A 176 15.04 13.31 -4.46
C LEU A 176 15.81 13.75 -3.19
N ILE A 177 16.86 13.04 -2.79
CA ILE A 177 17.69 13.38 -1.62
C ILE A 177 18.32 14.78 -1.80
N ILE A 178 18.86 15.08 -2.99
CA ILE A 178 19.41 16.40 -3.30
C ILE A 178 18.32 17.47 -3.11
N GLY A 179 17.14 17.24 -3.69
CA GLY A 179 16.00 18.16 -3.54
C GLY A 179 15.58 18.33 -2.08
N MET A 180 15.55 17.25 -1.29
CA MET A 180 15.22 17.31 0.15
C MET A 180 16.22 18.18 0.91
N VAL A 181 17.53 18.00 0.69
CA VAL A 181 18.59 18.76 1.33
C VAL A 181 18.51 20.25 1.03
N MET A 182 18.13 20.60 -0.21
CA MET A 182 18.02 21.99 -0.69
C MET A 182 16.76 22.71 -0.19
N VAL A 183 15.65 21.98 0.05
CA VAL A 183 14.32 22.60 0.11
C VAL A 183 13.58 22.35 1.42
N LEU A 184 13.81 21.19 2.07
CA LEU A 184 13.06 20.86 3.28
C LEU A 184 13.51 21.68 4.49
N PRO A 185 12.56 22.18 5.32
CA PRO A 185 12.87 22.93 6.52
C PRO A 185 13.61 22.03 7.53
N ARG A 186 14.68 22.58 8.10
CA ARG A 186 15.54 21.88 9.10
C ARG A 186 15.07 22.07 10.55
N ASN A 187 14.06 22.93 10.76
CA ASN A 187 13.54 23.21 12.08
C ASN A 187 12.80 21.98 12.63
N SER A 188 13.16 21.56 13.82
CA SER A 188 12.59 20.38 14.47
C SER A 188 11.80 20.80 15.70
N HIS A 189 10.49 20.63 15.69
CA HIS A 189 9.72 20.59 16.91
C HIS A 189 9.67 19.14 17.40
N ILE A 190 10.46 18.82 18.42
CA ILE A 190 10.43 17.50 19.07
C ILE A 190 9.19 17.49 19.97
N VAL A 191 8.16 16.76 19.59
CA VAL A 191 6.96 16.58 20.41
C VAL A 191 7.13 15.33 21.25
N LYS A 192 7.29 15.51 22.57
CA LYS A 192 7.36 14.40 23.54
C LYS A 192 5.95 13.84 23.78
N ILE A 193 5.46 12.96 22.89
CA ILE A 193 4.24 12.20 23.13
C ILE A 193 4.59 10.89 23.83
N GLY A 194 3.88 10.55 24.91
CA GLY A 194 4.05 9.27 25.60
C GLY A 194 3.72 8.10 24.66
N PHE A 195 4.60 7.11 24.63
CA PHE A 195 4.48 5.95 23.73
C PHE A 195 3.34 5.00 24.14
N LEU A 196 3.29 4.60 25.42
CA LEU A 196 2.34 3.60 25.91
C LEU A 196 0.85 3.99 25.83
N PRO A 197 0.44 5.23 26.15
CA PRO A 197 -0.98 5.58 26.10
C PRO A 197 -1.64 5.42 24.73
N GLN A 198 -0.87 5.56 23.65
CA GLN A 198 -1.38 5.43 22.27
C GLN A 198 -1.89 4.01 21.98
N PHE A 199 -1.25 3.00 22.57
CA PHE A 199 -1.59 1.58 22.34
C PHE A 199 -2.94 1.15 22.95
N ARG A 200 -3.56 1.98 23.80
CA ARG A 200 -4.93 1.74 24.28
C ARG A 200 -5.94 1.66 23.11
N LEU A 201 -5.66 2.32 22.00
CA LEU A 201 -6.48 2.25 20.80
C LEU A 201 -6.67 0.81 20.28
N PHE A 202 -5.70 -0.07 20.43
CA PHE A 202 -5.80 -1.47 20.01
C PHE A 202 -6.80 -2.30 20.83
N PHE A 203 -7.23 -1.83 22.01
CA PHE A 203 -8.24 -2.50 22.82
C PHE A 203 -9.67 -2.09 22.44
N ASP A 204 -9.86 -1.08 21.59
CA ASP A 204 -11.19 -0.74 21.07
C ASP A 204 -11.64 -1.81 20.06
N ARG A 205 -12.82 -2.37 20.29
CA ARG A 205 -13.38 -3.45 19.47
C ARG A 205 -13.63 -3.02 18.02
N ARG A 206 -13.98 -1.75 17.80
CA ARG A 206 -14.18 -1.18 16.46
C ARG A 206 -12.86 -1.16 15.70
N ILE A 207 -11.76 -0.81 16.36
CA ILE A 207 -10.41 -0.85 15.78
C ILE A 207 -10.01 -2.28 15.44
N GLN A 208 -10.22 -3.24 16.36
CA GLN A 208 -9.88 -4.65 16.12
C GLN A 208 -10.63 -5.22 14.91
N LEU A 209 -11.94 -4.99 14.83
CA LEU A 209 -12.76 -5.44 13.70
C LEU A 209 -12.38 -4.70 12.40
N GLY A 210 -12.12 -3.40 12.47
CA GLY A 210 -11.65 -2.63 11.31
C GLY A 210 -10.30 -3.10 10.78
N VAL A 211 -9.34 -3.42 11.68
CA VAL A 211 -8.05 -4.02 11.31
C VAL A 211 -8.25 -5.36 10.62
N LEU A 212 -9.09 -6.25 11.18
CA LEU A 212 -9.39 -7.56 10.59
C LEU A 212 -10.08 -7.42 9.22
N ASP A 213 -10.99 -6.47 9.05
CA ASP A 213 -11.64 -6.18 7.78
C ASP A 213 -10.64 -5.78 6.71
N VAL A 214 -9.76 -4.81 7.03
CA VAL A 214 -8.70 -4.37 6.11
C VAL A 214 -7.73 -5.50 5.78
N VAL A 215 -7.34 -6.30 6.76
CA VAL A 215 -6.47 -7.48 6.56
C VAL A 215 -7.11 -8.46 5.58
N CYS A 216 -8.39 -8.80 5.77
CA CYS A 216 -9.09 -9.73 4.87
C CYS A 216 -9.26 -9.15 3.45
N GLY A 217 -9.66 -7.88 3.32
CA GLY A 217 -9.83 -7.24 2.02
C GLY A 217 -8.52 -7.07 1.25
N ALA A 218 -7.43 -6.69 1.94
CA ALA A 218 -6.11 -6.61 1.35
C ALA A 218 -5.57 -8.00 0.99
N ALA A 219 -5.73 -9.01 1.86
CA ALA A 219 -5.34 -10.38 1.57
C ALA A 219 -6.05 -10.92 0.33
N ALA A 220 -7.36 -10.70 0.21
CA ALA A 220 -8.14 -11.07 -0.98
C ALA A 220 -7.52 -10.51 -2.26
N SER A 221 -7.20 -9.23 -2.25
CA SER A 221 -6.61 -8.56 -3.43
C SER A 221 -5.19 -9.07 -3.71
N TYR A 222 -4.35 -9.25 -2.70
CA TYR A 222 -2.94 -9.58 -2.89
C TYR A 222 -2.66 -11.07 -3.13
N VAL A 223 -3.63 -11.95 -2.89
CA VAL A 223 -3.55 -13.35 -3.35
C VAL A 223 -3.32 -13.40 -4.86
N PHE A 224 -4.01 -12.59 -5.67
CA PHE A 224 -3.84 -12.58 -7.13
C PHE A 224 -2.89 -11.48 -7.61
N TYR A 225 -2.91 -10.29 -6.99
CA TYR A 225 -2.12 -9.15 -7.45
C TYR A 225 -0.62 -9.43 -7.45
N THR A 226 -0.11 -10.16 -6.46
CA THR A 226 1.30 -10.55 -6.39
C THR A 226 1.74 -11.33 -7.63
N TYR A 227 0.82 -12.10 -8.22
CA TYR A 227 1.04 -12.91 -9.42
C TYR A 227 0.34 -12.33 -10.65
N LEU A 228 0.06 -11.02 -10.65
CA LEU A 228 -0.66 -10.36 -11.75
C LEU A 228 0.03 -10.55 -13.10
N THR A 229 1.35 -10.36 -13.15
CA THR A 229 2.12 -10.52 -14.39
C THR A 229 2.10 -11.97 -14.90
N PRO A 230 2.38 -13.01 -14.09
CA PRO A 230 2.15 -14.39 -14.48
C PRO A 230 0.72 -14.69 -14.94
N ILE A 231 -0.31 -14.21 -14.23
CA ILE A 231 -1.71 -14.40 -14.64
C ILE A 231 -1.96 -13.78 -16.03
N MET A 232 -1.48 -12.57 -16.27
CA MET A 232 -1.63 -11.91 -17.58
C MET A 232 -0.93 -12.68 -18.69
N ARG A 233 0.27 -13.21 -18.44
CA ARG A 233 1.07 -13.95 -19.42
C ARG A 233 0.51 -15.35 -19.66
N ASP A 234 0.29 -16.14 -18.61
CA ASP A 234 0.08 -17.58 -18.69
C ASP A 234 -1.40 -17.98 -18.74
N GLU A 235 -2.30 -17.21 -18.09
CA GLU A 235 -3.75 -17.50 -18.06
C GLU A 235 -4.53 -16.66 -19.08
N VAL A 236 -4.18 -15.38 -19.22
CA VAL A 236 -4.85 -14.45 -20.13
C VAL A 236 -4.16 -14.40 -21.50
N HIS A 237 -2.95 -14.97 -21.62
CA HIS A 237 -2.13 -15.05 -22.84
C HIS A 237 -1.85 -13.66 -23.45
N VAL A 238 -1.61 -12.66 -22.61
CA VAL A 238 -1.18 -11.33 -23.03
C VAL A 238 0.25 -11.43 -23.57
N PRO A 239 0.53 -11.01 -24.81
CA PRO A 239 1.89 -11.01 -25.34
C PRO A 239 2.83 -10.15 -24.48
N GLU A 240 4.08 -10.57 -24.28
CA GLU A 240 5.05 -9.91 -23.40
C GLU A 240 5.21 -8.41 -23.68
N GLN A 241 5.21 -8.02 -24.94
CA GLN A 241 5.28 -6.61 -25.36
C GLN A 241 4.13 -5.73 -24.85
N TYR A 242 2.99 -6.31 -24.48
CA TYR A 242 1.80 -5.61 -23.98
C TYR A 242 1.61 -5.72 -22.46
N LEU A 243 2.44 -6.48 -21.73
CA LEU A 243 2.32 -6.64 -20.28
C LEU A 243 2.40 -5.29 -19.56
N SER A 244 3.35 -4.42 -19.95
CA SER A 244 3.45 -3.08 -19.36
C SER A 244 2.19 -2.24 -19.61
N VAL A 245 1.58 -2.33 -20.79
CA VAL A 245 0.33 -1.64 -21.11
C VAL A 245 -0.82 -2.18 -20.25
N GLY A 246 -0.91 -3.50 -20.08
CA GLY A 246 -1.88 -4.14 -19.19
C GLY A 246 -1.74 -3.67 -17.74
N LEU A 247 -0.50 -3.53 -17.24
CA LEU A 247 -0.21 -3.00 -15.91
C LEU A 247 -0.61 -1.51 -15.78
N VAL A 248 -0.44 -0.69 -16.84
CA VAL A 248 -0.95 0.70 -16.87
C VAL A 248 -2.48 0.72 -16.71
N ILE A 249 -3.19 -0.10 -17.49
CA ILE A 249 -4.66 -0.17 -17.45
C ILE A 249 -5.13 -0.63 -16.06
N PHE A 250 -4.51 -1.68 -15.52
CA PHE A 250 -4.79 -2.16 -14.17
C PHE A 250 -4.50 -1.09 -13.11
N GLY A 251 -3.35 -0.42 -13.19
CA GLY A 251 -2.99 0.67 -12.29
C GLY A 251 -3.99 1.84 -12.35
N ALA A 252 -4.47 2.21 -13.55
CA ALA A 252 -5.51 3.22 -13.72
C ALA A 252 -6.83 2.81 -13.05
N ALA A 253 -7.20 1.52 -13.12
CA ALA A 253 -8.34 0.97 -12.41
C ALA A 253 -8.16 1.06 -10.88
N CYS A 254 -6.95 0.77 -10.37
CA CYS A 254 -6.60 0.93 -8.95
C CYS A 254 -6.70 2.39 -8.49
N LEU A 255 -6.23 3.34 -9.30
CA LEU A 255 -6.37 4.77 -8.99
C LEU A 255 -7.84 5.19 -8.91
N TRP A 256 -8.65 4.75 -9.89
CA TRP A 256 -10.10 4.98 -9.85
C TRP A 256 -10.72 4.39 -8.57
N SER A 257 -10.34 3.16 -8.20
CA SER A 257 -10.76 2.50 -6.97
C SER A 257 -10.51 3.36 -5.73
N ASN A 258 -9.29 3.87 -5.59
CA ASN A 258 -8.90 4.70 -4.46
C ASN A 258 -9.69 6.02 -4.39
N LEU A 259 -9.85 6.71 -5.52
CA LEU A 259 -10.61 7.96 -5.62
C LEU A 259 -12.11 7.75 -5.33
N TYR A 260 -12.69 6.66 -5.85
CA TYR A 260 -14.09 6.34 -5.62
C TYR A 260 -14.34 5.88 -4.18
N GLY A 261 -13.40 5.12 -3.59
CA GLY A 261 -13.40 4.75 -2.19
C GLY A 261 -13.45 5.97 -1.26
N GLY A 262 -12.74 7.05 -1.59
CA GLY A 262 -12.83 8.33 -0.87
C GLY A 262 -14.24 8.89 -0.88
N LYS A 263 -14.91 8.92 -2.03
CA LYS A 263 -16.30 9.40 -2.14
C LYS A 263 -17.31 8.53 -1.38
N LEU A 264 -17.04 7.23 -1.27
CA LEU A 264 -17.86 6.33 -0.46
C LEU A 264 -17.67 6.60 1.04
N ALA A 265 -16.44 6.84 1.46
CA ALA A 265 -16.11 7.14 2.85
C ALA A 265 -16.74 8.46 3.33
N ASP A 266 -16.88 9.46 2.45
CA ASP A 266 -17.53 10.75 2.76
C ASP A 266 -19.03 10.64 3.10
N ARG A 267 -19.65 9.47 2.89
CA ARG A 267 -21.09 9.24 3.13
C ARG A 267 -21.45 8.85 4.57
N GLY A 268 -20.49 8.77 5.47
CA GLY A 268 -20.73 8.37 6.85
C GLY A 268 -19.55 8.70 7.77
N ARG A 269 -19.68 8.33 9.03
CA ARG A 269 -18.66 8.50 10.09
C ARG A 269 -18.42 7.16 10.81
N GLY A 270 -17.31 7.07 11.51
CA GLY A 270 -16.97 5.89 12.30
C GLY A 270 -17.00 4.59 11.51
N VAL A 271 -17.78 3.63 11.96
CA VAL A 271 -17.93 2.30 11.32
C VAL A 271 -18.87 2.30 10.11
N GLU A 272 -19.71 3.32 9.94
CA GLU A 272 -20.76 3.36 8.91
C GLU A 272 -20.21 3.19 7.47
N PRO A 273 -19.11 3.87 7.07
CA PRO A 273 -18.52 3.69 5.74
C PRO A 273 -18.13 2.25 5.43
N LEU A 274 -17.60 1.49 6.41
CA LEU A 274 -17.25 0.07 6.20
C LEU A 274 -18.50 -0.82 6.05
N THR A 275 -19.57 -0.52 6.75
CA THR A 275 -20.83 -1.29 6.59
C THR A 275 -21.47 -1.09 5.22
N HIS A 276 -21.30 0.09 4.61
CA HIS A 276 -21.77 0.41 3.27
C HIS A 276 -20.98 -0.31 2.15
N ILE A 277 -19.73 -0.73 2.42
CA ILE A 277 -18.89 -1.47 1.44
C ILE A 277 -19.34 -2.93 1.31
N ARG A 278 -20.11 -3.48 2.24
CA ARG A 278 -20.52 -4.88 2.23
C ARG A 278 -21.09 -5.40 0.90
N PRO A 279 -22.05 -4.76 0.22
CA PRO A 279 -22.54 -5.23 -1.08
C PRO A 279 -21.42 -5.21 -2.14
N ILE A 280 -20.46 -4.31 -2.02
CA ILE A 280 -19.29 -4.24 -2.91
C ILE A 280 -18.40 -5.46 -2.69
N TYR A 281 -18.19 -5.88 -1.44
CA TYR A 281 -17.46 -7.12 -1.16
C TYR A 281 -18.15 -8.36 -1.71
N CYS A 282 -19.48 -8.42 -1.69
CA CYS A 282 -20.21 -9.52 -2.34
C CYS A 282 -19.96 -9.59 -3.85
N ALA A 283 -20.04 -8.43 -4.53
CA ALA A 283 -19.72 -8.35 -5.96
C ALA A 283 -18.26 -8.72 -6.25
N HIS A 284 -17.32 -8.20 -5.44
CA HIS A 284 -15.91 -8.49 -5.56
C HIS A 284 -15.62 -9.99 -5.37
N ALA A 285 -16.25 -10.65 -4.38
CA ALA A 285 -16.08 -12.08 -4.14
C ALA A 285 -16.54 -12.94 -5.34
N VAL A 286 -17.67 -12.58 -5.96
CA VAL A 286 -18.16 -13.27 -7.16
C VAL A 286 -17.18 -13.09 -8.32
N LEU A 287 -16.73 -11.87 -8.56
CA LEU A 287 -15.76 -11.56 -9.62
C LEU A 287 -14.41 -12.27 -9.37
N MET A 288 -13.92 -12.29 -8.13
CA MET A 288 -12.71 -13.02 -7.77
C MET A 288 -12.87 -14.53 -8.03
N ALA A 289 -13.98 -15.13 -7.59
CA ALA A 289 -14.22 -16.55 -7.84
C ALA A 289 -14.26 -16.87 -9.33
N SER A 290 -14.74 -15.95 -10.17
CA SER A 290 -14.84 -16.14 -11.63
C SER A 290 -13.49 -16.04 -12.35
N LEU A 291 -12.38 -15.66 -11.68
CA LEU A 291 -11.06 -15.62 -12.29
C LEU A 291 -10.60 -16.98 -12.82
N VAL A 292 -11.11 -18.07 -12.26
CA VAL A 292 -10.86 -19.42 -12.77
C VAL A 292 -11.27 -19.58 -14.24
N VAL A 293 -12.23 -18.81 -14.73
CA VAL A 293 -12.72 -18.85 -16.13
C VAL A 293 -11.75 -18.18 -17.10
N ALA A 294 -10.84 -17.31 -16.59
CA ALA A 294 -9.89 -16.57 -17.43
C ALA A 294 -9.01 -17.47 -18.30
N HIS A 295 -8.68 -18.67 -17.80
CA HIS A 295 -7.89 -19.66 -18.53
C HIS A 295 -8.56 -20.11 -19.86
N TRP A 296 -9.88 -20.29 -19.86
CA TRP A 296 -10.61 -20.74 -21.06
C TRP A 296 -11.11 -19.58 -21.94
N VAL A 297 -11.23 -18.38 -21.38
CA VAL A 297 -11.73 -17.19 -22.07
C VAL A 297 -10.81 -16.00 -21.81
N PRO A 298 -9.67 -15.89 -22.52
CA PRO A 298 -8.65 -14.87 -22.26
C PRO A 298 -9.18 -13.42 -22.30
N VAL A 299 -10.07 -13.11 -23.24
CA VAL A 299 -10.70 -11.77 -23.36
C VAL A 299 -11.50 -11.43 -22.09
N TYR A 300 -12.26 -12.41 -21.58
CA TYR A 300 -12.95 -12.25 -20.30
C TYR A 300 -11.97 -12.01 -19.17
N GLY A 301 -10.88 -12.81 -19.13
CA GLY A 301 -9.80 -12.67 -18.13
C GLY A 301 -9.19 -11.27 -18.13
N ALA A 302 -8.87 -10.73 -19.31
CA ALA A 302 -8.32 -9.37 -19.43
C ALA A 302 -9.28 -8.29 -18.89
N LEU A 303 -10.56 -8.36 -19.26
CA LEU A 303 -11.58 -7.43 -18.76
C LEU A 303 -11.80 -7.60 -17.25
N LEU A 304 -11.84 -8.84 -16.77
CA LEU A 304 -12.00 -9.15 -15.35
C LEU A 304 -10.86 -8.57 -14.50
N LEU A 305 -9.60 -8.68 -14.94
CA LEU A 305 -8.48 -8.10 -14.23
C LEU A 305 -8.62 -6.59 -14.07
N VAL A 306 -9.08 -5.87 -15.10
CA VAL A 306 -9.33 -4.42 -15.00
C VAL A 306 -10.42 -4.14 -13.96
N VAL A 307 -11.52 -4.90 -14.00
CA VAL A 307 -12.61 -4.76 -13.02
C VAL A 307 -12.13 -5.07 -11.61
N LEU A 308 -11.33 -6.12 -11.40
CA LEU A 308 -10.74 -6.45 -10.09
C LEU A 308 -9.84 -5.30 -9.57
N GLY A 309 -9.09 -4.64 -10.45
CA GLY A 309 -8.34 -3.43 -10.12
C GLY A 309 -9.23 -2.31 -9.55
N MET A 310 -10.47 -2.17 -10.06
CA MET A 310 -11.44 -1.19 -9.55
C MET A 310 -11.94 -1.49 -8.13
N PHE A 311 -11.77 -2.71 -7.62
CA PHE A 311 -12.16 -3.07 -6.26
C PHE A 311 -11.01 -2.99 -5.25
N MET A 312 -9.77 -2.93 -5.70
CA MET A 312 -8.58 -3.18 -4.89
C MET A 312 -8.41 -2.25 -3.68
N TYR A 313 -8.77 -0.97 -3.81
CA TYR A 313 -8.55 0.06 -2.79
C TYR A 313 -9.83 0.72 -2.26
N LEU A 314 -11.02 0.23 -2.59
CA LEU A 314 -12.30 0.85 -2.22
C LEU A 314 -12.48 0.99 -0.70
N GLN A 315 -11.98 0.03 0.07
CA GLN A 315 -12.08 0.00 1.53
C GLN A 315 -11.11 0.98 2.23
N ASN A 316 -10.04 1.41 1.55
CA ASN A 316 -8.91 2.10 2.15
C ASN A 316 -9.33 3.41 2.87
N SER A 317 -10.15 4.22 2.23
CA SER A 317 -10.62 5.48 2.83
C SER A 317 -11.64 5.26 3.95
N ALA A 318 -12.51 4.25 3.82
CA ALA A 318 -13.51 3.94 4.83
C ALA A 318 -12.87 3.47 6.14
N SER A 319 -11.85 2.62 6.07
CA SER A 319 -11.08 2.18 7.23
C SER A 319 -10.28 3.32 7.87
N GLN A 320 -9.71 4.22 7.06
CA GLN A 320 -9.01 5.40 7.58
C GLN A 320 -9.95 6.32 8.35
N VAL A 321 -11.18 6.54 7.86
CA VAL A 321 -12.22 7.32 8.58
C VAL A 321 -12.51 6.66 9.93
N LEU A 322 -12.78 5.35 9.96
CA LEU A 322 -13.01 4.62 11.20
C LEU A 322 -11.88 4.84 12.21
N TYR A 323 -10.63 4.63 11.80
CA TYR A 323 -9.49 4.74 12.72
C TYR A 323 -9.31 6.15 13.28
N MET A 324 -9.52 7.17 12.45
CA MET A 324 -9.39 8.58 12.86
C MET A 324 -10.53 9.00 13.79
N ASP A 325 -11.77 8.57 13.50
CA ASP A 325 -12.94 8.90 14.32
C ASP A 325 -12.85 8.24 15.71
N VAL A 326 -12.50 6.95 15.78
CA VAL A 326 -12.31 6.28 17.08
C VAL A 326 -11.13 6.88 17.85
N ALA A 327 -10.03 7.26 17.16
CA ALA A 327 -8.89 7.88 17.83
C ALA A 327 -9.19 9.29 18.37
N SER A 328 -10.20 9.98 17.85
CA SER A 328 -10.61 11.31 18.37
C SER A 328 -11.07 11.25 19.82
N SER A 329 -11.62 10.11 20.27
CA SER A 329 -12.00 9.86 21.67
C SER A 329 -10.84 9.36 22.55
N HIS A 330 -9.63 9.15 21.97
CA HIS A 330 -8.44 8.65 22.68
C HIS A 330 -7.31 9.69 22.60
N PRO A 331 -7.07 10.52 23.62
CA PRO A 331 -6.06 11.59 23.58
C PRO A 331 -4.67 11.06 23.20
N GLY A 332 -4.04 11.69 22.22
CA GLY A 332 -2.67 11.34 21.75
C GLY A 332 -2.58 10.16 20.79
N SER A 333 -3.69 9.52 20.41
CA SER A 333 -3.70 8.32 19.55
C SER A 333 -3.81 8.60 18.04
N LEU A 334 -3.99 9.84 17.63
CA LEU A 334 -4.18 10.21 16.20
C LEU A 334 -3.03 9.78 15.29
N ASN A 335 -1.78 9.90 15.76
CA ASN A 335 -0.62 9.47 14.97
C ASN A 335 -0.58 7.94 14.78
N LEU A 336 -0.93 7.19 15.82
CA LEU A 336 -1.06 5.74 15.73
C LEU A 336 -2.20 5.36 14.77
N ALA A 337 -3.37 5.99 14.89
CA ALA A 337 -4.52 5.76 14.01
C ALA A 337 -4.17 6.00 12.53
N ALA A 338 -3.40 7.06 12.23
CA ALA A 338 -2.93 7.32 10.88
C ALA A 338 -2.07 6.18 10.31
N SER A 339 -1.31 5.48 11.17
CA SER A 339 -0.46 4.35 10.75
C SER A 339 -1.18 2.99 10.73
N LEU A 340 -2.35 2.87 11.40
CA LEU A 340 -3.10 1.60 11.49
C LEU A 340 -3.54 1.09 10.13
N ASN A 341 -3.98 1.99 9.25
CA ASN A 341 -4.43 1.60 7.91
C ASN A 341 -3.29 0.95 7.10
N SER A 342 -2.13 1.60 7.08
CA SER A 342 -0.94 1.08 6.41
C SER A 342 -0.45 -0.23 7.03
N MET A 343 -0.46 -0.34 8.36
CA MET A 343 -0.12 -1.56 9.07
C MET A 343 -1.07 -2.71 8.71
N SER A 344 -2.39 -2.48 8.80
CA SER A 344 -3.42 -3.49 8.52
C SER A 344 -3.35 -3.97 7.07
N PHE A 345 -3.18 -3.02 6.14
CA PHE A 345 -3.06 -3.31 4.73
C PHE A 345 -1.84 -4.19 4.45
N ASN A 346 -0.69 -3.87 5.04
CA ASN A 346 0.53 -4.68 4.90
C ASN A 346 0.43 -6.06 5.57
N ILE A 347 -0.28 -6.21 6.69
CA ILE A 347 -0.58 -7.55 7.23
C ILE A 347 -1.38 -8.35 6.19
N GLY A 348 -2.39 -7.74 5.56
CA GLY A 348 -3.17 -8.37 4.50
C GLY A 348 -2.31 -8.72 3.28
N ILE A 349 -1.41 -7.84 2.84
CA ILE A 349 -0.44 -8.12 1.76
C ILE A 349 0.41 -9.34 2.12
N ALA A 350 0.96 -9.39 3.33
CA ALA A 350 1.81 -10.49 3.78
C ALA A 350 1.07 -11.84 3.71
N ILE A 351 -0.14 -11.89 4.28
CA ILE A 351 -0.98 -13.10 4.30
C ILE A 351 -1.42 -13.46 2.87
N GLY A 352 -1.96 -12.50 2.12
CA GLY A 352 -2.47 -12.74 0.77
C GLY A 352 -1.37 -13.23 -0.18
N SER A 353 -0.21 -12.57 -0.20
CA SER A 353 0.92 -12.97 -1.04
C SER A 353 1.47 -14.34 -0.66
N ALA A 354 1.58 -14.65 0.64
CA ALA A 354 2.06 -15.96 1.10
C ALA A 354 1.07 -17.07 0.74
N VAL A 355 -0.23 -16.87 0.98
CA VAL A 355 -1.28 -17.82 0.59
C VAL A 355 -1.32 -17.97 -0.93
N GLY A 356 -1.21 -16.86 -1.69
CA GLY A 356 -1.12 -16.88 -3.14
C GLY A 356 0.05 -17.73 -3.63
N GLY A 357 1.22 -17.62 -2.97
CA GLY A 357 2.38 -18.45 -3.27
C GLY A 357 2.14 -19.94 -3.06
N LEU A 358 1.52 -20.29 -1.92
CA LEU A 358 1.16 -21.68 -1.62
C LEU A 358 0.17 -22.24 -2.64
N ILE A 359 -0.86 -21.49 -2.99
CA ILE A 359 -1.87 -21.91 -3.96
C ILE A 359 -1.28 -22.03 -5.36
N ASN A 360 -0.50 -21.05 -5.80
CA ASN A 360 0.17 -21.12 -7.11
C ASN A 360 1.11 -22.34 -7.19
N GLY A 361 1.86 -22.61 -6.12
CA GLY A 361 2.81 -23.72 -6.11
C GLY A 361 2.18 -25.12 -6.12
N HIS A 362 0.94 -25.29 -5.66
CA HIS A 362 0.28 -26.59 -5.55
C HIS A 362 -0.90 -26.77 -6.52
N PHE A 363 -1.62 -25.69 -6.84
CA PHE A 363 -2.89 -25.74 -7.59
C PHE A 363 -2.87 -24.90 -8.86
N GLY A 364 -1.90 -23.98 -9.00
CA GLY A 364 -1.76 -23.10 -10.15
C GLY A 364 -2.48 -21.75 -10.01
N LEU A 365 -2.21 -20.85 -10.97
CA LEU A 365 -2.64 -19.44 -10.96
C LEU A 365 -4.15 -19.27 -10.99
N MET A 366 -4.90 -20.15 -11.65
CA MET A 366 -6.36 -20.06 -11.78
C MET A 366 -7.10 -20.10 -10.44
N TRP A 367 -6.51 -20.75 -9.42
CA TRP A 367 -7.13 -20.89 -8.09
C TRP A 367 -6.94 -19.68 -7.18
N LEU A 368 -6.11 -18.72 -7.58
CA LEU A 368 -5.86 -17.50 -6.79
C LEU A 368 -7.13 -16.68 -6.59
N GLY A 369 -7.98 -16.58 -7.61
CA GLY A 369 -9.25 -15.87 -7.52
C GLY A 369 -10.23 -16.50 -6.51
N PRO A 370 -10.57 -17.79 -6.63
CA PRO A 370 -11.42 -18.47 -5.65
C PRO A 370 -10.93 -18.37 -4.21
N VAL A 371 -9.62 -18.48 -3.98
CA VAL A 371 -9.03 -18.32 -2.63
C VAL A 371 -9.15 -16.88 -2.15
N GLY A 372 -8.93 -15.89 -3.01
CA GLY A 372 -9.18 -14.48 -2.67
C GLY A 372 -10.64 -14.22 -2.30
N ALA A 373 -11.59 -14.88 -2.97
CA ALA A 373 -13.02 -14.78 -2.63
C ALA A 373 -13.32 -15.26 -1.21
N LEU A 374 -12.61 -16.28 -0.68
CA LEU A 374 -12.79 -16.74 0.70
C LEU A 374 -12.40 -15.65 1.72
N PHE A 375 -11.34 -14.90 1.48
CA PHE A 375 -11.00 -13.76 2.33
C PHE A 375 -12.08 -12.67 2.31
N LEU A 376 -12.72 -12.44 1.16
CA LEU A 376 -13.84 -11.49 1.07
C LEU A 376 -15.08 -11.98 1.83
N VAL A 377 -15.34 -13.29 1.86
CA VAL A 377 -16.40 -13.86 2.70
C VAL A 377 -16.12 -13.57 4.18
N CYS A 378 -14.86 -13.70 4.64
CA CYS A 378 -14.47 -13.31 5.98
C CYS A 378 -14.70 -11.80 6.23
N ALA A 379 -14.33 -10.93 5.29
CA ALA A 379 -14.55 -9.48 5.39
C ALA A 379 -16.06 -9.15 5.48
N ILE A 380 -16.91 -9.82 4.70
CA ILE A 380 -18.38 -9.69 4.78
C ILE A 380 -18.90 -10.08 6.16
N ALA A 381 -18.38 -11.16 6.74
CA ALA A 381 -18.74 -11.58 8.11
C ALA A 381 -18.34 -10.51 9.14
N ILE A 382 -17.10 -9.99 9.05
CA ILE A 382 -16.59 -8.94 9.95
C ILE A 382 -17.44 -7.68 9.87
N THR A 383 -17.77 -7.20 8.68
CA THR A 383 -18.64 -6.02 8.50
C THR A 383 -20.05 -6.24 9.09
N THR A 384 -20.50 -7.50 9.24
CA THR A 384 -21.76 -7.81 9.94
C THR A 384 -21.63 -7.59 11.44
N PHE A 385 -20.49 -7.93 12.04
CA PHE A 385 -20.22 -7.68 13.46
C PHE A 385 -19.97 -6.19 13.77
N LEU A 386 -19.65 -5.36 12.78
CA LEU A 386 -19.52 -3.91 12.93
C LEU A 386 -20.89 -3.19 12.97
N ARG A 387 -21.94 -3.76 12.40
CA ARG A 387 -23.27 -3.13 12.32
C ARG A 387 -23.85 -2.63 13.64
N PRO A 388 -23.78 -3.38 14.76
CA PRO A 388 -24.33 -2.91 16.03
C PRO A 388 -23.72 -1.59 16.51
N PHE A 389 -22.45 -1.30 16.14
CA PHE A 389 -21.79 -0.06 16.55
C PHE A 389 -22.29 1.16 15.80
N VAL A 390 -22.91 1.02 14.62
CA VAL A 390 -23.48 2.14 13.84
C VAL A 390 -24.57 2.85 14.63
N ALA A 391 -25.45 2.11 15.29
CA ALA A 391 -26.52 2.70 16.10
C ALA A 391 -25.93 3.47 17.30
N GLN A 392 -24.99 2.85 18.02
CA GLN A 392 -24.32 3.47 19.17
C GLN A 392 -23.57 4.77 18.79
N GLU A 393 -22.94 4.80 17.60
CA GLU A 393 -22.24 6.00 17.12
C GLU A 393 -23.22 7.10 16.70
N ARG A 394 -24.35 6.74 16.07
CA ARG A 394 -25.37 7.74 15.68
C ARG A 394 -25.96 8.44 16.90
N ASP A 395 -26.26 7.67 17.96
CA ASP A 395 -26.77 8.26 19.21
C ASP A 395 -25.72 9.19 19.84
N PHE A 396 -24.44 8.78 19.88
CA PHE A 396 -23.34 9.62 20.38
C PHE A 396 -23.14 10.91 19.59
N TYR A 397 -23.23 10.89 18.27
CA TYR A 397 -23.08 12.10 17.43
C TYR A 397 -24.35 12.96 17.35
N ALA A 398 -25.52 12.45 17.72
CA ALA A 398 -26.76 13.21 17.80
C ALA A 398 -26.81 14.12 19.04
N ASP A 399 -26.03 13.75 20.09
CA ASP A 399 -25.97 14.49 21.36
C ASP A 399 -24.89 15.59 21.38
N ILE A 400 -24.09 15.73 20.29
CA ILE A 400 -23.04 16.74 20.12
C ILE A 400 -23.44 17.75 19.04
#